data_65005bfd3adcd2a4161217120dcb22b8
#
_entry.id   65005bfd3adcd2a4161217120dcb22b8
#
_cell.length_a   1.000
_cell.length_b   1.000
_cell.length_c   1.000
_cell.angle_alpha   90.00
_cell.angle_beta   90.00
_cell.angle_gamma   90.00
#
_symmetry.space_group_name_H-M   'P 1'
#
loop_
_entity.id
_entity.type
_entity.pdbx_description
1 polymer ?
#
loop_
_entity_poly.entity_id
_entity_poly.type
_entity_poly.pdbx_seq_one_letter_code
_entity_poly.pdbx_strand_id
1 'polypeptide(L)'
;MDATQTLLLDQPLIRRLSWFDWLYCLLLAGGSIFALARFGSYMDAYEKGILVLAAGTCVWLGWAWKPLRALLLVAAAQSLSAIQFYQGSLPNADKEFFLKYLIASQSAIMWMSALIFMATGAYWIGLLARSEFAARIGTALSWSAVAMGLTGLLVRWYESYLIGTDVGHIPISNLYEVFVLFTLVTTLLYLFYEQRYKTRQMGAFVLLVIGAAVGFLLWYTFERQAQEIQPLVPALQSYWMKIHVPANFIGYGSFSLAAMVGITYLLAQPQGMSADIRRRFLTAAGVTALIGVAIWLFSDWHALWKWVFWTVTALTLIGASQGLMAGRLPRPEILDDVMYKSIAIGFAFFTIATILGAVWAAEAWGGYWSWDPKETWALIVWLNYAAWLHLRLSKGLRGAALAWWSVIGLLVTTFAFLGVNMFLSGLHSYGEL
;
A
#
# COMPACT_ATOMS: atom_id res chain seq x y z
N MET A 1 17.25 16.44 -21.98
CA MET A 1 17.36 15.02 -22.37
C MET A 1 18.28 14.99 -23.57
N ASP A 2 19.31 14.18 -23.51
CA ASP A 2 20.29 14.03 -24.58
C ASP A 2 19.63 13.32 -25.78
N ALA A 3 19.94 13.71 -27.02
CA ALA A 3 19.37 13.15 -28.24
C ALA A 3 19.50 11.60 -28.29
N THR A 4 20.57 11.06 -27.70
CA THR A 4 20.81 9.63 -27.53
C THR A 4 19.78 8.96 -26.61
N GLN A 5 19.28 9.64 -25.61
CA GLN A 5 18.22 9.12 -24.71
C GLN A 5 16.85 9.10 -25.39
N THR A 6 16.59 10.06 -26.28
CA THR A 6 15.33 10.10 -27.05
C THR A 6 15.27 8.98 -28.06
N LEU A 7 16.37 8.70 -28.77
CA LEU A 7 16.46 7.59 -29.74
C LEU A 7 16.33 6.21 -29.07
N LEU A 8 16.76 6.07 -27.81
CA LEU A 8 16.58 4.83 -27.04
C LEU A 8 15.13 4.62 -26.56
N LEU A 9 14.35 5.71 -26.41
CA LEU A 9 12.94 5.62 -26.03
C LEU A 9 12.03 5.15 -27.16
N ASP A 10 12.43 5.31 -28.42
CA ASP A 10 11.69 4.86 -29.59
C ASP A 10 11.90 3.38 -29.95
N GLN A 11 12.86 2.70 -29.32
CA GLN A 11 13.06 1.27 -29.57
C GLN A 11 12.12 0.42 -28.71
N PRO A 12 11.52 -0.67 -29.25
CA PRO A 12 10.71 -1.60 -28.46
C PRO A 12 11.50 -2.18 -27.29
N LEU A 13 10.82 -2.43 -26.18
CA LEU A 13 11.41 -2.88 -24.92
C LEU A 13 12.40 -4.04 -25.11
N ILE A 14 12.04 -5.01 -25.94
CA ILE A 14 12.84 -6.21 -26.23
C ILE A 14 14.24 -5.89 -26.78
N ARG A 15 14.38 -4.84 -27.58
CA ARG A 15 15.69 -4.43 -28.14
C ARG A 15 16.61 -3.71 -27.14
N ARG A 16 16.07 -3.33 -25.97
CA ARG A 16 16.83 -2.68 -24.88
C ARG A 16 17.29 -3.65 -23.83
N LEU A 17 16.90 -4.94 -23.95
CA LEU A 17 17.22 -5.95 -22.97
C LEU A 17 18.69 -6.34 -23.06
N SER A 18 19.36 -6.35 -21.90
CA SER A 18 20.73 -6.85 -21.72
C SER A 18 20.70 -8.37 -21.46
N TRP A 19 21.85 -9.01 -21.49
CA TRP A 19 21.95 -10.43 -21.15
C TRP A 19 21.50 -10.72 -19.70
N PHE A 20 21.70 -9.79 -18.77
CA PHE A 20 21.19 -9.89 -17.39
C PHE A 20 19.64 -9.88 -17.34
N ASP A 21 18.99 -9.17 -18.25
CA ASP A 21 17.52 -9.15 -18.35
C ASP A 21 17.00 -10.53 -18.77
N TRP A 22 17.70 -11.19 -19.69
CA TRP A 22 17.37 -12.54 -20.11
C TRP A 22 17.70 -13.59 -19.06
N LEU A 23 18.83 -13.46 -18.34
CA LEU A 23 19.13 -14.33 -17.20
C LEU A 23 18.06 -14.26 -16.11
N TYR A 24 17.60 -13.05 -15.77
CA TYR A 24 16.50 -12.86 -14.82
C TYR A 24 15.21 -13.55 -15.30
N CYS A 25 14.86 -13.40 -16.58
CA CYS A 25 13.72 -14.09 -17.19
C CYS A 25 13.87 -15.63 -17.08
N LEU A 26 15.04 -16.16 -17.40
CA LEU A 26 15.32 -17.60 -17.33
C LEU A 26 15.25 -18.14 -15.90
N LEU A 27 15.71 -17.38 -14.92
CA LEU A 27 15.60 -17.76 -13.49
C LEU A 27 14.13 -17.85 -13.04
N LEU A 28 13.30 -16.87 -13.39
CA LEU A 28 11.89 -16.90 -13.04
C LEU A 28 11.12 -17.99 -13.81
N ALA A 29 11.38 -18.12 -15.10
CA ALA A 29 10.77 -19.18 -15.89
C ALA A 29 11.18 -20.57 -15.41
N GLY A 30 12.48 -20.78 -15.14
CA GLY A 30 13.00 -22.04 -14.61
C GLY A 30 12.42 -22.37 -13.23
N GLY A 31 12.33 -21.38 -12.34
CA GLY A 31 11.66 -21.54 -11.03
C GLY A 31 10.20 -21.91 -11.17
N SER A 32 9.47 -21.27 -12.10
CA SER A 32 8.06 -21.58 -12.37
C SER A 32 7.86 -22.96 -12.96
N ILE A 33 8.72 -23.37 -13.90
CA ILE A 33 8.71 -24.73 -14.49
C ILE A 33 9.03 -25.77 -13.42
N PHE A 34 10.01 -25.50 -12.56
CA PHE A 34 10.34 -26.39 -11.44
C PHE A 34 9.15 -26.53 -10.48
N ALA A 35 8.50 -25.41 -10.13
CA ALA A 35 7.33 -25.41 -9.25
C ALA A 35 6.17 -26.22 -9.88
N LEU A 36 5.88 -26.03 -11.16
CA LEU A 36 4.86 -26.79 -11.88
C LEU A 36 5.19 -28.28 -11.96
N ALA A 37 6.44 -28.63 -12.24
CA ALA A 37 6.87 -30.02 -12.33
C ALA A 37 6.84 -30.74 -10.97
N ARG A 38 7.25 -30.05 -9.90
CA ARG A 38 7.39 -30.64 -8.56
C ARG A 38 6.09 -30.62 -7.75
N PHE A 39 5.30 -29.54 -7.89
CA PHE A 39 4.12 -29.28 -7.06
C PHE A 39 2.82 -29.14 -7.85
N GLY A 40 2.86 -29.28 -9.19
CA GLY A 40 1.69 -29.09 -10.03
C GLY A 40 0.55 -30.12 -9.80
N SER A 41 0.83 -31.28 -9.16
CA SER A 41 -0.20 -32.22 -8.74
C SER A 41 -1.04 -31.72 -7.57
N TYR A 42 -0.51 -30.78 -6.79
CA TYR A 42 -1.20 -30.13 -5.67
C TYR A 42 -1.92 -28.84 -6.08
N MET A 43 -1.71 -28.38 -7.30
CA MET A 43 -2.27 -27.14 -7.84
C MET A 43 -3.45 -27.43 -8.76
N ASP A 44 -4.53 -26.68 -8.60
CA ASP A 44 -5.62 -26.65 -9.56
C ASP A 44 -5.25 -25.89 -10.84
N ALA A 45 -6.17 -25.81 -11.81
CA ALA A 45 -5.94 -25.12 -13.10
C ALA A 45 -5.76 -23.60 -12.91
N TYR A 46 -6.47 -22.99 -11.97
CA TYR A 46 -6.40 -21.56 -11.68
C TYR A 46 -5.08 -21.21 -10.99
N GLU A 47 -4.62 -21.99 -10.04
CA GLU A 47 -3.35 -21.79 -9.34
C GLU A 47 -2.16 -21.89 -10.30
N LYS A 48 -2.20 -22.85 -11.23
CA LYS A 48 -1.21 -22.94 -12.32
C LYS A 48 -1.23 -21.70 -13.21
N GLY A 49 -2.42 -21.22 -13.56
CA GLY A 49 -2.60 -19.98 -14.33
C GLY A 49 -2.07 -18.76 -13.59
N ILE A 50 -2.38 -18.62 -12.30
CA ILE A 50 -1.88 -17.53 -11.45
C ILE A 50 -0.35 -17.56 -11.35
N LEU A 51 0.26 -18.72 -11.17
CA LEU A 51 1.73 -18.85 -11.11
C LEU A 51 2.39 -18.36 -12.41
N VAL A 52 1.88 -18.78 -13.56
CA VAL A 52 2.41 -18.36 -14.86
C VAL A 52 2.22 -16.86 -15.10
N LEU A 53 1.04 -16.33 -14.76
CA LEU A 53 0.74 -14.90 -14.89
C LEU A 53 1.61 -14.07 -13.95
N ALA A 54 1.78 -14.48 -12.69
CA ALA A 54 2.62 -13.80 -11.72
C ALA A 54 4.10 -13.80 -12.16
N ALA A 55 4.62 -14.93 -12.64
CA ALA A 55 5.97 -15.01 -13.15
C ALA A 55 6.18 -14.10 -14.37
N GLY A 56 5.27 -14.11 -15.35
CA GLY A 56 5.30 -13.22 -16.50
C GLY A 56 5.24 -11.74 -16.12
N THR A 57 4.39 -11.40 -15.15
CA THR A 57 4.28 -10.04 -14.60
C THR A 57 5.57 -9.62 -13.90
N CYS A 58 6.17 -10.47 -13.09
CA CYS A 58 7.45 -10.20 -12.42
C CYS A 58 8.59 -10.00 -13.44
N VAL A 59 8.62 -10.79 -14.52
CA VAL A 59 9.58 -10.62 -15.61
C VAL A 59 9.39 -9.25 -16.26
N TRP A 60 8.17 -8.93 -16.67
CA TRP A 60 7.86 -7.66 -17.34
C TRP A 60 8.17 -6.44 -16.45
N LEU A 61 7.73 -6.48 -15.20
CA LEU A 61 8.02 -5.41 -14.23
C LEU A 61 9.53 -5.27 -13.97
N GLY A 62 10.25 -6.37 -13.83
CA GLY A 62 11.70 -6.35 -13.66
C GLY A 62 12.46 -5.83 -14.87
N TRP A 63 11.94 -6.00 -16.08
CA TRP A 63 12.47 -5.37 -17.28
C TRP A 63 12.18 -3.87 -17.34
N ALA A 64 10.96 -3.48 -16.95
CA ALA A 64 10.54 -2.08 -16.94
C ALA A 64 11.18 -1.29 -15.78
N TRP A 65 11.38 -1.94 -14.63
CA TRP A 65 11.88 -1.31 -13.39
C TRP A 65 12.95 -2.18 -12.71
N LYS A 66 14.21 -1.93 -13.08
CA LYS A 66 15.37 -2.74 -12.65
C LYS A 66 15.53 -2.93 -11.13
N PRO A 67 15.27 -1.94 -10.23
CA PRO A 67 15.41 -2.15 -8.78
C PRO A 67 14.52 -3.26 -8.23
N LEU A 68 13.37 -3.54 -8.86
CA LEU A 68 12.48 -4.62 -8.44
C LEU A 68 13.15 -6.00 -8.50
N ARG A 69 14.11 -6.21 -9.41
CA ARG A 69 14.86 -7.48 -9.50
C ARG A 69 15.66 -7.75 -8.24
N ALA A 70 16.38 -6.74 -7.76
CA ALA A 70 17.17 -6.86 -6.55
C ALA A 70 16.26 -7.16 -5.34
N LEU A 71 15.12 -6.48 -5.25
CA LEU A 71 14.11 -6.76 -4.23
C LEU A 71 13.65 -8.22 -4.27
N LEU A 72 13.23 -8.71 -5.44
CA LEU A 72 12.71 -10.08 -5.57
C LEU A 72 13.79 -11.13 -5.27
N LEU A 73 15.05 -10.89 -5.69
CA LEU A 73 16.16 -11.79 -5.37
C LEU A 73 16.46 -11.80 -3.87
N VAL A 74 16.46 -10.64 -3.22
CA VAL A 74 16.69 -10.54 -1.76
C VAL A 74 15.56 -11.23 -1.00
N ALA A 75 14.31 -10.96 -1.34
CA ALA A 75 13.14 -11.58 -0.69
C ALA A 75 13.14 -13.10 -0.90
N ALA A 76 13.47 -13.59 -2.11
CA ALA A 76 13.59 -15.00 -2.39
C ALA A 76 14.69 -15.65 -1.57
N ALA A 77 15.88 -15.04 -1.52
CA ALA A 77 17.00 -15.56 -0.72
C ALA A 77 16.68 -15.62 0.77
N GLN A 78 16.07 -14.56 1.33
CA GLN A 78 15.66 -14.52 2.74
C GLN A 78 14.59 -15.56 3.05
N SER A 79 13.57 -15.68 2.18
CA SER A 79 12.47 -16.63 2.38
C SER A 79 12.95 -18.09 2.26
N LEU A 80 13.77 -18.41 1.29
CA LEU A 80 14.35 -19.75 1.14
C LEU A 80 15.28 -20.11 2.32
N SER A 81 16.07 -19.14 2.82
CA SER A 81 16.87 -19.32 4.02
C SER A 81 16.00 -19.59 5.25
N ALA A 82 14.89 -18.85 5.40
CA ALA A 82 13.94 -19.09 6.49
C ALA A 82 13.34 -20.49 6.42
N ILE A 83 12.89 -20.92 5.24
CA ILE A 83 12.35 -22.29 5.03
C ILE A 83 13.39 -23.33 5.43
N GLN A 84 14.67 -23.13 5.07
CA GLN A 84 15.74 -24.05 5.43
C GLN A 84 15.98 -24.09 6.95
N PHE A 85 15.97 -22.93 7.64
CA PHE A 85 16.14 -22.87 9.09
C PHE A 85 14.95 -23.45 9.87
N TYR A 86 13.74 -23.38 9.33
CA TYR A 86 12.58 -24.06 9.94
C TYR A 86 12.69 -25.58 9.97
N GLN A 87 13.38 -26.19 9.01
CA GLN A 87 13.53 -27.65 8.92
C GLN A 87 12.20 -28.40 9.08
N GLY A 88 11.11 -27.82 8.60
CA GLY A 88 9.75 -28.38 8.70
C GLY A 88 9.12 -28.31 10.11
N SER A 89 9.71 -27.56 11.06
CA SER A 89 9.24 -27.48 12.44
C SER A 89 9.02 -26.03 12.88
N LEU A 90 7.75 -25.65 13.15
CA LEU A 90 7.38 -24.31 13.57
C LEU A 90 8.08 -23.84 14.86
N PRO A 91 8.26 -24.70 15.91
CA PRO A 91 9.03 -24.31 17.11
C PRO A 91 10.48 -23.89 16.89
N ASN A 92 11.05 -24.12 15.71
CA ASN A 92 12.39 -23.63 15.38
C ASN A 92 12.42 -22.10 15.21
N ALA A 93 11.26 -21.44 15.03
CA ALA A 93 11.15 -19.99 15.06
C ALA A 93 11.75 -19.35 16.33
N ASP A 94 11.60 -20.03 17.47
CA ASP A 94 12.12 -19.53 18.76
C ASP A 94 13.54 -19.98 19.08
N LYS A 95 14.02 -21.06 18.44
CA LYS A 95 15.32 -21.68 18.70
C LYS A 95 16.42 -21.14 17.80
N GLU A 96 16.10 -20.92 16.51
CA GLU A 96 17.08 -20.48 15.53
C GLU A 96 17.23 -18.95 15.57
N PHE A 97 18.47 -18.48 15.79
CA PHE A 97 18.76 -17.05 15.96
C PHE A 97 18.23 -16.18 14.80
N PHE A 98 18.50 -16.58 13.56
CA PHE A 98 18.06 -15.80 12.39
C PHE A 98 16.55 -15.80 12.20
N LEU A 99 15.86 -16.87 12.52
CA LEU A 99 14.38 -16.89 12.52
C LEU A 99 13.86 -15.94 13.58
N LYS A 100 14.25 -16.16 14.83
CA LYS A 100 13.73 -15.41 15.98
C LYS A 100 13.89 -13.90 15.85
N TYR A 101 15.03 -13.44 15.34
CA TYR A 101 15.35 -12.00 15.37
C TYR A 101 15.30 -11.31 14.01
N LEU A 102 15.13 -12.03 12.89
CA LEU A 102 15.25 -11.41 11.58
C LEU A 102 14.21 -11.86 10.57
N ILE A 103 14.12 -13.15 10.22
CA ILE A 103 13.43 -13.63 9.02
C ILE A 103 12.23 -14.56 9.27
N ALA A 104 11.89 -14.92 10.52
CA ALA A 104 10.55 -15.45 10.78
C ALA A 104 9.50 -14.39 10.44
N SER A 105 8.28 -14.79 10.09
CA SER A 105 7.29 -13.86 9.53
C SER A 105 7.03 -12.67 10.43
N GLN A 106 6.80 -12.91 11.72
CA GLN A 106 6.53 -11.85 12.68
C GLN A 106 7.75 -10.93 12.87
N SER A 107 8.96 -11.49 12.97
CA SER A 107 10.19 -10.71 13.10
C SER A 107 10.44 -9.82 11.89
N ALA A 108 10.27 -10.36 10.68
CA ALA A 108 10.43 -9.62 9.44
C ALA A 108 9.40 -8.46 9.31
N ILE A 109 8.13 -8.70 9.69
CA ILE A 109 7.08 -7.66 9.67
C ILE A 109 7.35 -6.59 10.74
N MET A 110 7.88 -6.97 11.91
CA MET A 110 8.30 -6.00 12.92
C MET A 110 9.48 -5.14 12.43
N TRP A 111 10.47 -5.71 11.73
CA TRP A 111 11.51 -4.95 11.08
C TRP A 111 10.97 -4.03 9.97
N MET A 112 10.05 -4.50 9.12
CA MET A 112 9.36 -3.65 8.15
C MET A 112 8.75 -2.43 8.85
N SER A 113 8.05 -2.66 9.96
CA SER A 113 7.38 -1.60 10.73
C SER A 113 8.36 -0.56 11.28
N ALA A 114 9.44 -1.02 11.91
CA ALA A 114 10.50 -0.14 12.42
C ALA A 114 11.17 0.66 11.29
N LEU A 115 11.50 0.02 10.18
CA LEU A 115 12.13 0.65 9.03
C LEU A 115 11.23 1.70 8.36
N ILE A 116 9.91 1.49 8.32
CA ILE A 116 8.95 2.51 7.81
C ILE A 116 8.96 3.76 8.70
N PHE A 117 8.94 3.62 10.01
CA PHE A 117 9.02 4.79 10.91
C PHE A 117 10.37 5.51 10.80
N MET A 118 11.47 4.76 10.74
CA MET A 118 12.79 5.35 10.52
C MET A 118 12.89 6.06 9.16
N ALA A 119 12.34 5.46 8.09
CA ALA A 119 12.30 6.07 6.76
C ALA A 119 11.47 7.36 6.77
N THR A 120 10.30 7.35 7.43
CA THR A 120 9.47 8.54 7.60
C THR A 120 10.25 9.66 8.26
N GLY A 121 10.92 9.38 9.38
CA GLY A 121 11.78 10.35 10.07
C GLY A 121 12.91 10.87 9.18
N ALA A 122 13.58 9.98 8.44
CA ALA A 122 14.68 10.35 7.55
C ALA A 122 14.21 11.26 6.40
N TYR A 123 13.04 10.99 5.79
CA TYR A 123 12.48 11.88 4.76
C TYR A 123 12.07 13.25 5.33
N TRP A 124 11.50 13.30 6.53
CA TRP A 124 11.17 14.57 7.19
C TRP A 124 12.44 15.36 7.53
N ILE A 125 13.48 14.75 8.06
CA ILE A 125 14.78 15.40 8.28
C ILE A 125 15.34 15.90 6.94
N GLY A 126 15.30 15.07 5.88
CA GLY A 126 15.72 15.47 4.54
C GLY A 126 15.01 16.69 4.02
N LEU A 127 13.70 16.77 4.21
CA LEU A 127 12.86 17.90 3.77
C LEU A 127 13.11 19.16 4.61
N LEU A 128 13.10 19.06 5.94
CA LEU A 128 13.21 20.20 6.84
C LEU A 128 14.63 20.79 6.87
N ALA A 129 15.65 19.92 6.95
CA ALA A 129 17.06 20.30 6.95
C ALA A 129 17.63 20.50 5.53
N ARG A 130 16.85 20.26 4.47
CA ARG A 130 17.31 20.27 3.07
C ARG A 130 18.51 19.34 2.83
N SER A 131 18.53 18.20 3.51
CA SER A 131 19.60 17.21 3.45
C SER A 131 19.28 16.11 2.45
N GLU A 132 19.96 16.12 1.31
CA GLU A 132 19.87 15.04 0.32
C GLU A 132 20.38 13.70 0.89
N PHE A 133 21.36 13.74 1.79
CA PHE A 133 21.86 12.55 2.47
C PHE A 133 20.76 11.88 3.30
N ALA A 134 20.06 12.64 4.15
CA ALA A 134 18.96 12.10 4.96
C ALA A 134 17.83 11.54 4.08
N ALA A 135 17.49 12.24 2.98
CA ALA A 135 16.49 11.77 2.03
C ALA A 135 16.91 10.45 1.34
N ARG A 136 18.21 10.25 1.01
CA ARG A 136 18.72 8.97 0.48
C ARG A 136 18.63 7.85 1.51
N ILE A 137 18.90 8.14 2.79
CA ILE A 137 18.67 7.18 3.87
C ILE A 137 17.21 6.77 3.90
N GLY A 138 16.26 7.72 3.80
CA GLY A 138 14.83 7.43 3.71
C GLY A 138 14.50 6.45 2.58
N THR A 139 15.06 6.67 1.38
CA THR A 139 14.91 5.75 0.23
C THR A 139 15.46 4.36 0.54
N ALA A 140 16.68 4.26 1.11
CA ALA A 140 17.30 2.98 1.44
C ALA A 140 16.49 2.20 2.49
N LEU A 141 16.04 2.88 3.55
CA LEU A 141 15.19 2.29 4.59
C LEU A 141 13.85 1.82 4.03
N SER A 142 13.24 2.57 3.10
CA SER A 142 12.01 2.17 2.43
C SER A 142 12.18 0.89 1.59
N TRP A 143 13.27 0.76 0.84
CA TRP A 143 13.60 -0.48 0.12
C TRP A 143 13.82 -1.65 1.07
N SER A 144 14.54 -1.43 2.18
CA SER A 144 14.76 -2.46 3.21
C SER A 144 13.44 -2.88 3.87
N ALA A 145 12.55 -1.92 4.16
CA ALA A 145 11.23 -2.20 4.71
C ALA A 145 10.40 -3.08 3.77
N VAL A 146 10.38 -2.76 2.47
CA VAL A 146 9.67 -3.58 1.49
C VAL A 146 10.27 -4.98 1.39
N ALA A 147 11.59 -5.13 1.43
CA ALA A 147 12.25 -6.44 1.42
C ALA A 147 11.84 -7.27 2.64
N MET A 148 11.87 -6.69 3.83
CA MET A 148 11.48 -7.37 5.07
C MET A 148 9.99 -7.73 5.08
N GLY A 149 9.11 -6.82 4.67
CA GLY A 149 7.66 -7.09 4.61
C GLY A 149 7.31 -8.17 3.58
N LEU A 150 7.93 -8.16 2.40
CA LEU A 150 7.72 -9.20 1.40
C LEU A 150 8.22 -10.57 1.90
N THR A 151 9.41 -10.60 2.52
CA THR A 151 9.91 -11.80 3.19
C THR A 151 8.95 -12.28 4.28
N GLY A 152 8.45 -11.37 5.10
CA GLY A 152 7.48 -11.66 6.15
C GLY A 152 6.22 -12.34 5.62
N LEU A 153 5.63 -11.83 4.54
CA LEU A 153 4.46 -12.47 3.92
C LEU A 153 4.80 -13.83 3.31
N LEU A 154 5.90 -13.96 2.58
CA LEU A 154 6.29 -15.24 1.97
C LEU A 154 6.58 -16.31 3.02
N VAL A 155 7.26 -15.95 4.11
CA VAL A 155 7.56 -16.87 5.22
C VAL A 155 6.29 -17.21 5.98
N ARG A 156 5.37 -16.24 6.21
CA ARG A 156 4.08 -16.49 6.83
C ARG A 156 3.24 -17.48 6.04
N TRP A 157 3.31 -17.44 4.71
CA TRP A 157 2.68 -18.44 3.87
C TRP A 157 3.22 -19.84 4.14
N TYR A 158 4.54 -19.97 4.28
CA TYR A 158 5.15 -21.25 4.64
C TYR A 158 4.78 -21.68 6.06
N GLU A 159 4.82 -20.78 7.04
CA GLU A 159 4.44 -21.05 8.44
C GLU A 159 3.00 -21.56 8.57
N SER A 160 2.05 -21.03 7.76
CA SER A 160 0.66 -21.50 7.77
C SER A 160 0.54 -22.99 7.42
N TYR A 161 1.36 -23.48 6.48
CA TYR A 161 1.41 -24.91 6.15
C TYR A 161 2.15 -25.75 7.18
N LEU A 162 3.05 -25.17 7.99
CA LEU A 162 3.67 -25.87 9.11
C LEU A 162 2.71 -26.08 10.29
N ILE A 163 1.68 -25.25 10.43
CA ILE A 163 0.61 -25.43 11.43
C ILE A 163 -0.28 -26.60 11.01
N GLY A 164 -0.71 -26.65 9.76
CA GLY A 164 -1.54 -27.71 9.23
C GLY A 164 -1.85 -27.47 7.75
N THR A 165 -2.09 -28.53 6.99
CA THR A 165 -2.45 -28.44 5.57
C THR A 165 -3.82 -27.81 5.36
N ASP A 166 -4.70 -27.89 6.34
CA ASP A 166 -6.02 -27.25 6.40
C ASP A 166 -5.97 -25.78 6.83
N VAL A 167 -4.86 -25.36 7.46
CA VAL A 167 -4.58 -23.97 7.84
C VAL A 167 -3.81 -23.23 6.75
N GLY A 168 -3.04 -23.95 5.93
CA GLY A 168 -2.17 -23.40 4.90
C GLY A 168 -2.90 -22.55 3.87
N HIS A 169 -2.55 -21.25 3.76
CA HIS A 169 -3.12 -20.34 2.78
C HIS A 169 -2.19 -19.15 2.47
N ILE A 170 -2.46 -18.47 1.36
CA ILE A 170 -1.76 -17.23 1.00
C ILE A 170 -2.09 -16.14 2.05
N PRO A 171 -1.09 -15.37 2.56
CA PRO A 171 -1.26 -14.44 3.67
C PRO A 171 -1.87 -13.10 3.22
N ILE A 172 -3.12 -13.11 2.80
CA ILE A 172 -3.94 -11.96 2.41
C ILE A 172 -5.39 -12.13 2.89
N SER A 173 -5.58 -12.91 3.95
CA SER A 173 -6.88 -13.40 4.41
C SER A 173 -7.52 -12.56 5.52
N ASN A 174 -6.71 -11.90 6.31
CA ASN A 174 -7.15 -11.12 7.46
C ASN A 174 -6.64 -9.68 7.39
N LEU A 175 -7.15 -8.85 8.29
CA LEU A 175 -6.85 -7.41 8.32
C LEU A 175 -5.35 -7.15 8.57
N TYR A 176 -4.68 -7.96 9.41
CA TYR A 176 -3.25 -7.86 9.67
C TYR A 176 -2.42 -8.03 8.38
N GLU A 177 -2.68 -9.09 7.64
CA GLU A 177 -1.95 -9.44 6.42
C GLU A 177 -2.16 -8.41 5.30
N VAL A 178 -3.39 -7.92 5.16
CA VAL A 178 -3.70 -6.93 4.13
C VAL A 178 -3.16 -5.54 4.47
N PHE A 179 -2.92 -5.20 5.74
CA PHE A 179 -2.18 -3.98 6.11
C PHE A 179 -0.70 -4.09 5.79
N VAL A 180 -0.09 -5.27 5.92
CA VAL A 180 1.27 -5.52 5.41
C VAL A 180 1.30 -5.35 3.90
N LEU A 181 0.36 -5.96 3.17
CA LEU A 181 0.23 -5.81 1.71
C LEU A 181 0.05 -4.35 1.30
N PHE A 182 -0.82 -3.59 1.98
CA PHE A 182 -0.99 -2.15 1.75
C PHE A 182 0.32 -1.38 1.91
N THR A 183 1.05 -1.65 2.97
CA THR A 183 2.36 -1.04 3.25
C THR A 183 3.34 -1.32 2.11
N LEU A 184 3.43 -2.57 1.66
CA LEU A 184 4.32 -2.97 0.56
C LEU A 184 3.95 -2.28 -0.75
N VAL A 185 2.70 -2.39 -1.17
CA VAL A 185 2.22 -1.86 -2.45
C VAL A 185 2.37 -0.34 -2.50
N THR A 186 1.94 0.36 -1.45
CA THR A 186 1.99 1.82 -1.40
C THR A 186 3.43 2.33 -1.38
N THR A 187 4.33 1.66 -0.64
CA THR A 187 5.75 2.00 -0.62
C THR A 187 6.41 1.76 -1.98
N LEU A 188 6.11 0.65 -2.66
CA LEU A 188 6.62 0.35 -4.00
C LEU A 188 6.15 1.38 -5.03
N LEU A 189 4.87 1.74 -5.02
CA LEU A 189 4.33 2.80 -5.88
C LEU A 189 5.05 4.13 -5.64
N TYR A 190 5.27 4.49 -4.38
CA TYR A 190 6.02 5.69 -4.03
C TYR A 190 7.46 5.64 -4.55
N LEU A 191 8.20 4.55 -4.31
CA LEU A 191 9.59 4.39 -4.76
C LEU A 191 9.71 4.43 -6.28
N PHE A 192 8.72 3.90 -7.00
CA PHE A 192 8.64 4.03 -8.45
C PHE A 192 8.53 5.50 -8.89
N TYR A 193 7.63 6.27 -8.28
CA TYR A 193 7.47 7.70 -8.59
C TYR A 193 8.67 8.53 -8.14
N GLU A 194 9.25 8.24 -6.96
CA GLU A 194 10.47 8.89 -6.49
C GLU A 194 11.59 8.77 -7.53
N GLN A 195 11.82 7.57 -8.05
CA GLN A 195 12.83 7.34 -9.07
C GLN A 195 12.47 7.99 -10.41
N ARG A 196 11.20 7.88 -10.82
CA ARG A 196 10.72 8.37 -12.12
C ARG A 196 10.81 9.89 -12.23
N TYR A 197 10.47 10.61 -11.17
CA TYR A 197 10.47 12.07 -11.12
C TYR A 197 11.72 12.67 -10.45
N LYS A 198 12.64 11.81 -9.99
CA LYS A 198 13.89 12.20 -9.31
C LYS A 198 13.63 13.16 -8.15
N THR A 199 12.60 12.89 -7.35
CA THR A 199 12.23 13.72 -6.20
C THR A 199 11.95 12.87 -4.98
N ARG A 200 12.58 13.20 -3.83
CA ARG A 200 12.44 12.52 -2.54
C ARG A 200 11.55 13.27 -1.57
N GLN A 201 11.21 14.53 -1.88
CA GLN A 201 10.46 15.38 -0.96
C GLN A 201 9.03 14.89 -0.71
N MET A 202 8.43 14.19 -1.68
CA MET A 202 7.11 13.56 -1.49
C MET A 202 7.11 12.47 -0.42
N GLY A 203 8.26 11.83 -0.15
CA GLY A 203 8.38 10.74 0.82
C GLY A 203 7.97 11.15 2.22
N ALA A 204 8.30 12.39 2.63
CA ALA A 204 7.88 12.90 3.92
C ALA A 204 6.36 12.82 4.14
N PHE A 205 5.56 13.00 3.10
CA PHE A 205 4.10 12.96 3.18
C PHE A 205 3.54 11.57 2.89
N VAL A 206 4.01 10.91 1.84
CA VAL A 206 3.49 9.58 1.48
C VAL A 206 3.74 8.56 2.59
N LEU A 207 4.91 8.62 3.23
CA LEU A 207 5.19 7.71 4.34
C LEU A 207 4.37 7.99 5.61
N LEU A 208 3.67 9.13 5.72
CA LEU A 208 2.75 9.36 6.84
C LEU A 208 1.53 8.43 6.79
N VAL A 209 0.91 8.27 5.62
CA VAL A 209 -0.23 7.35 5.50
C VAL A 209 0.21 5.90 5.65
N ILE A 210 1.40 5.55 5.15
CA ILE A 210 2.00 4.23 5.33
C ILE A 210 2.33 4.01 6.82
N GLY A 211 2.94 4.99 7.48
CA GLY A 211 3.22 4.96 8.91
C GLY A 211 1.97 4.84 9.78
N ALA A 212 0.87 5.52 9.39
CA ALA A 212 -0.41 5.36 10.06
C ALA A 212 -0.97 3.93 9.92
N ALA A 213 -0.86 3.34 8.72
CA ALA A 213 -1.24 1.95 8.49
C ALA A 213 -0.39 0.96 9.32
N VAL A 214 0.92 1.21 9.40
CA VAL A 214 1.83 0.43 10.27
C VAL A 214 1.51 0.64 11.74
N GLY A 215 1.17 1.86 12.16
CA GLY A 215 0.72 2.15 13.53
C GLY A 215 -0.54 1.36 13.89
N PHE A 216 -1.52 1.31 12.97
CA PHE A 216 -2.71 0.46 13.14
C PHE A 216 -2.33 -1.02 13.21
N LEU A 217 -1.44 -1.50 12.32
CA LEU A 217 -0.96 -2.88 12.31
C LEU A 217 -0.36 -3.27 13.66
N LEU A 218 0.49 -2.42 14.25
CA LEU A 218 1.11 -2.66 15.55
C LEU A 218 0.06 -2.66 16.68
N TRP A 219 -0.85 -1.68 16.69
CA TRP A 219 -1.96 -1.67 17.65
C TRP A 219 -2.77 -2.97 17.55
N TYR A 220 -3.13 -3.40 16.34
CA TYR A 220 -3.93 -4.59 16.10
C TYR A 220 -3.18 -5.87 16.49
N THR A 221 -1.84 -5.86 16.37
CA THR A 221 -0.97 -6.95 16.84
C THR A 221 -0.99 -7.06 18.37
N PHE A 222 -0.77 -5.96 19.09
CA PHE A 222 -0.61 -5.97 20.53
C PHE A 222 -1.94 -6.10 21.29
N GLU A 223 -2.99 -5.46 20.81
CA GLU A 223 -4.30 -5.45 21.48
C GLU A 223 -5.19 -6.65 21.11
N ARG A 224 -5.04 -7.17 19.90
CA ARG A 224 -5.93 -8.21 19.36
C ARG A 224 -5.21 -9.51 19.00
N GLN A 225 -3.89 -9.57 19.15
CA GLN A 225 -3.07 -10.73 18.76
C GLN A 225 -3.31 -11.15 17.30
N ALA A 226 -3.57 -10.19 16.42
CA ALA A 226 -3.98 -10.40 15.04
C ALA A 226 -2.90 -11.05 14.15
N GLN A 227 -1.68 -11.17 14.66
CA GLN A 227 -0.57 -11.89 14.02
C GLN A 227 -0.75 -13.41 14.04
N GLU A 228 -1.63 -13.96 14.89
CA GLU A 228 -1.87 -15.39 14.91
C GLU A 228 -2.42 -15.89 13.56
N ILE A 229 -1.89 -17.02 13.10
CA ILE A 229 -2.35 -17.64 11.86
C ILE A 229 -3.55 -18.53 12.19
N GLN A 230 -4.71 -18.22 11.61
CA GLN A 230 -5.96 -18.94 11.81
C GLN A 230 -6.37 -19.64 10.52
N PRO A 231 -7.12 -20.75 10.59
CA PRO A 231 -7.72 -21.36 9.40
C PRO A 231 -8.61 -20.38 8.64
N LEU A 232 -8.64 -20.50 7.30
CA LEU A 232 -9.53 -19.69 6.49
C LEU A 232 -11.00 -20.03 6.73
N VAL A 233 -11.83 -19.01 6.92
CA VAL A 233 -13.27 -19.18 6.87
C VAL A 233 -13.70 -19.65 5.46
N PRO A 234 -14.75 -20.49 5.34
CA PRO A 234 -15.14 -21.09 4.04
C PRO A 234 -15.30 -20.09 2.90
N ALA A 235 -15.86 -18.91 3.15
CA ALA A 235 -16.04 -17.87 2.14
C ALA A 235 -14.72 -17.34 1.56
N LEU A 236 -13.60 -17.40 2.30
CA LEU A 236 -12.28 -16.98 1.85
C LEU A 236 -11.49 -18.09 1.14
N GLN A 237 -12.00 -19.32 1.10
CA GLN A 237 -11.35 -20.45 0.42
C GLN A 237 -11.57 -20.45 -1.09
N SER A 238 -11.62 -19.27 -1.71
CA SER A 238 -11.82 -19.09 -3.15
C SER A 238 -10.52 -18.62 -3.83
N TYR A 239 -10.27 -19.11 -5.04
CA TYR A 239 -9.15 -18.62 -5.87
C TYR A 239 -9.33 -17.16 -6.30
N TRP A 240 -10.57 -16.65 -6.37
CA TRP A 240 -10.83 -15.24 -6.68
C TRP A 240 -10.23 -14.29 -5.65
N MET A 241 -10.21 -14.69 -4.38
CA MET A 241 -9.58 -13.92 -3.31
C MET A 241 -8.09 -13.64 -3.62
N LYS A 242 -7.38 -14.62 -4.19
CA LYS A 242 -5.94 -14.53 -4.51
C LYS A 242 -5.62 -13.44 -5.54
N ILE A 243 -6.60 -12.99 -6.33
CA ILE A 243 -6.44 -11.95 -7.36
C ILE A 243 -7.20 -10.68 -6.96
N HIS A 244 -8.41 -10.82 -6.41
CA HIS A 244 -9.25 -9.69 -5.98
C HIS A 244 -8.55 -8.84 -4.91
N VAL A 245 -8.02 -9.46 -3.86
CA VAL A 245 -7.41 -8.73 -2.74
C VAL A 245 -6.18 -7.93 -3.18
N PRO A 246 -5.17 -8.51 -3.86
CA PRO A 246 -4.05 -7.71 -4.36
C PRO A 246 -4.46 -6.57 -5.29
N ALA A 247 -5.40 -6.80 -6.21
CA ALA A 247 -5.91 -5.75 -7.10
C ALA A 247 -6.56 -4.62 -6.31
N ASN A 248 -7.34 -4.94 -5.29
CA ASN A 248 -7.99 -3.96 -4.41
C ASN A 248 -6.95 -3.11 -3.66
N PHE A 249 -5.89 -3.74 -3.12
CA PHE A 249 -4.84 -3.03 -2.39
C PHE A 249 -3.92 -2.19 -3.29
N ILE A 250 -3.74 -2.55 -4.56
CA ILE A 250 -3.14 -1.64 -5.55
C ILE A 250 -4.03 -0.40 -5.73
N GLY A 251 -5.35 -0.57 -5.77
CA GLY A 251 -6.32 0.52 -5.80
C GLY A 251 -6.19 1.43 -4.58
N TYR A 252 -6.33 0.89 -3.38
CA TYR A 252 -6.25 1.64 -2.12
C TYR A 252 -4.91 2.33 -1.91
N GLY A 253 -3.80 1.66 -2.20
CA GLY A 253 -2.45 2.22 -2.10
C GLY A 253 -2.26 3.39 -3.06
N SER A 254 -2.75 3.26 -4.30
CA SER A 254 -2.68 4.31 -5.32
C SER A 254 -3.52 5.54 -4.93
N PHE A 255 -4.72 5.36 -4.39
CA PHE A 255 -5.58 6.44 -3.92
C PHE A 255 -4.99 7.15 -2.69
N SER A 256 -4.42 6.38 -1.76
CA SER A 256 -3.72 6.92 -0.59
C SER A 256 -2.51 7.76 -0.99
N LEU A 257 -1.69 7.26 -1.93
CA LEU A 257 -0.57 7.98 -2.49
C LEU A 257 -1.03 9.28 -3.17
N ALA A 258 -2.08 9.22 -3.99
CA ALA A 258 -2.63 10.39 -4.66
C ALA A 258 -3.11 11.45 -3.68
N ALA A 259 -3.75 11.08 -2.59
CA ALA A 259 -4.20 12.00 -1.55
C ALA A 259 -3.02 12.68 -0.83
N MET A 260 -1.97 11.91 -0.48
CA MET A 260 -0.78 12.47 0.16
C MET A 260 0.00 13.40 -0.78
N VAL A 261 0.04 13.09 -2.07
CA VAL A 261 0.56 13.99 -3.10
C VAL A 261 -0.34 15.21 -3.27
N GLY A 262 -1.67 15.06 -3.14
CA GLY A 262 -2.62 16.18 -3.11
C GLY A 262 -2.35 17.15 -1.95
N ILE A 263 -2.11 16.64 -0.73
CA ILE A 263 -1.68 17.46 0.41
C ILE A 263 -0.35 18.16 0.08
N THR A 264 0.62 17.43 -0.46
CA THR A 264 1.91 18.00 -0.86
C THR A 264 1.73 19.12 -1.89
N TYR A 265 0.81 18.93 -2.85
CA TYR A 265 0.45 19.95 -3.85
C TYR A 265 -0.10 21.23 -3.19
N LEU A 266 -1.05 21.07 -2.25
CA LEU A 266 -1.65 22.22 -1.55
C LEU A 266 -0.59 22.99 -0.74
N LEU A 267 0.35 22.31 -0.10
CA LEU A 267 1.46 22.91 0.64
C LEU A 267 2.50 23.59 -0.25
N ALA A 268 2.65 23.12 -1.50
CA ALA A 268 3.62 23.62 -2.46
C ALA A 268 3.16 24.88 -3.22
N GLN A 269 1.86 25.25 -3.15
CA GLN A 269 1.31 26.36 -3.91
C GLN A 269 2.01 27.70 -3.56
N PRO A 270 2.43 28.49 -4.56
CA PRO A 270 3.08 29.78 -4.30
C PRO A 270 2.12 30.84 -3.76
N GLN A 271 0.81 30.72 -4.01
CA GLN A 271 -0.23 31.61 -3.51
C GLN A 271 -0.88 31.00 -2.28
N GLY A 272 -0.30 31.29 -1.14
CA GLY A 272 -0.85 30.91 0.15
C GLY A 272 -1.80 31.96 0.72
N MET A 273 -2.53 31.58 1.75
CA MET A 273 -3.33 32.45 2.61
C MET A 273 -2.46 33.57 3.20
N SER A 274 -3.00 34.79 3.37
CA SER A 274 -2.26 35.88 4.02
C SER A 274 -1.76 35.48 5.42
N ALA A 275 -0.63 36.01 5.86
CA ALA A 275 0.00 35.62 7.13
C ALA A 275 -0.96 35.75 8.33
N ASP A 276 -1.79 36.79 8.37
CA ASP A 276 -2.75 36.99 9.47
C ASP A 276 -3.89 35.99 9.46
N ILE A 277 -4.44 35.68 8.29
CA ILE A 277 -5.49 34.68 8.15
C ILE A 277 -4.93 33.30 8.51
N ARG A 278 -3.73 32.95 8.02
CA ARG A 278 -3.03 31.72 8.35
C ARG A 278 -2.82 31.56 9.86
N ARG A 279 -2.34 32.62 10.53
CA ARG A 279 -2.14 32.60 11.98
C ARG A 279 -3.43 32.34 12.73
N ARG A 280 -4.54 32.99 12.34
CA ARG A 280 -5.87 32.75 12.94
C ARG A 280 -6.34 31.31 12.76
N PHE A 281 -6.19 30.75 11.58
CA PHE A 281 -6.54 29.36 11.31
C PHE A 281 -5.67 28.35 12.08
N LEU A 282 -4.35 28.58 12.13
CA LEU A 282 -3.45 27.71 12.90
C LEU A 282 -3.73 27.80 14.40
N THR A 283 -4.04 29.01 14.92
CA THR A 283 -4.44 29.18 16.31
C THR A 283 -5.78 28.47 16.59
N ALA A 284 -6.78 28.65 15.74
CA ALA A 284 -8.06 27.98 15.85
C ALA A 284 -7.90 26.45 15.78
N ALA A 285 -7.14 25.94 14.80
CA ALA A 285 -6.87 24.52 14.67
C ALA A 285 -6.10 23.93 15.88
N GLY A 286 -5.14 24.69 16.42
CA GLY A 286 -4.41 24.31 17.64
C GLY A 286 -5.34 24.23 18.86
N VAL A 287 -6.19 25.24 19.06
CA VAL A 287 -7.20 25.25 20.13
C VAL A 287 -8.19 24.08 19.96
N THR A 288 -8.66 23.86 18.72
CA THR A 288 -9.56 22.74 18.41
C THR A 288 -8.89 21.39 18.69
N ALA A 289 -7.62 21.24 18.34
CA ALA A 289 -6.85 20.02 18.63
C ALA A 289 -6.71 19.78 20.16
N LEU A 290 -6.40 20.83 20.94
CA LEU A 290 -6.33 20.74 22.41
C LEU A 290 -7.68 20.34 23.02
N ILE A 291 -8.78 20.95 22.54
CA ILE A 291 -10.13 20.57 22.95
C ILE A 291 -10.40 19.11 22.60
N GLY A 292 -9.98 18.66 21.41
CA GLY A 292 -10.13 17.27 20.98
C GLY A 292 -9.37 16.28 21.85
N VAL A 293 -8.15 16.61 22.27
CA VAL A 293 -7.39 15.79 23.22
C VAL A 293 -8.14 15.73 24.57
N ALA A 294 -8.64 16.84 25.07
CA ALA A 294 -9.41 16.86 26.30
C ALA A 294 -10.69 16.01 26.19
N ILE A 295 -11.44 16.15 25.11
CA ILE A 295 -12.62 15.31 24.83
C ILE A 295 -12.23 13.82 24.74
N TRP A 296 -11.12 13.50 24.11
CA TRP A 296 -10.65 12.11 23.99
C TRP A 296 -10.29 11.50 25.36
N LEU A 297 -9.66 12.27 26.22
CA LEU A 297 -9.22 11.82 27.54
C LEU A 297 -10.36 11.75 28.58
N PHE A 298 -11.35 12.64 28.46
CA PHE A 298 -12.35 12.88 29.53
C PHE A 298 -13.80 12.64 29.10
N SER A 299 -14.06 12.17 27.88
CA SER A 299 -15.44 11.92 27.44
C SER A 299 -15.65 10.53 26.86
N ASP A 300 -16.83 9.97 27.09
CA ASP A 300 -17.32 8.71 26.52
C ASP A 300 -17.94 8.89 25.14
N TRP A 301 -17.46 9.87 24.38
CA TRP A 301 -17.96 10.10 23.03
C TRP A 301 -17.83 8.84 22.17
N HIS A 302 -18.89 8.53 21.43
CA HIS A 302 -18.90 7.43 20.49
C HIS A 302 -17.73 7.57 19.49
N ALA A 303 -17.07 6.47 19.15
CA ALA A 303 -15.89 6.46 18.28
C ALA A 303 -16.07 7.25 16.95
N LEU A 304 -17.27 7.19 16.37
CA LEU A 304 -17.61 7.94 15.17
C LEU A 304 -17.40 9.47 15.31
N TRP A 305 -17.84 10.05 16.45
CA TRP A 305 -17.69 11.49 16.67
C TRP A 305 -16.24 11.90 16.91
N LYS A 306 -15.45 11.05 17.56
CA LYS A 306 -13.98 11.25 17.70
C LYS A 306 -13.33 11.25 16.31
N TRP A 307 -13.72 10.34 15.45
CA TRP A 307 -13.21 10.26 14.08
C TRP A 307 -13.58 11.50 13.25
N VAL A 308 -14.85 11.93 13.29
CA VAL A 308 -15.33 13.15 12.60
C VAL A 308 -14.55 14.38 13.10
N PHE A 309 -14.38 14.53 14.40
CA PHE A 309 -13.65 15.65 14.99
C PHE A 309 -12.20 15.74 14.48
N TRP A 310 -11.46 14.63 14.56
CA TRP A 310 -10.07 14.60 14.09
C TRP A 310 -9.95 14.80 12.59
N THR A 311 -10.90 14.30 11.80
CA THR A 311 -10.97 14.53 10.36
C THR A 311 -11.14 16.02 10.04
N VAL A 312 -12.09 16.70 10.66
CA VAL A 312 -12.31 18.14 10.48
C VAL A 312 -11.08 18.94 10.91
N THR A 313 -10.46 18.58 12.02
CA THR A 313 -9.24 19.21 12.50
C THR A 313 -8.09 19.04 11.49
N ALA A 314 -7.89 17.85 10.96
CA ALA A 314 -6.85 17.56 9.95
C ALA A 314 -7.08 18.36 8.66
N LEU A 315 -8.32 18.38 8.14
CA LEU A 315 -8.67 19.17 6.93
C LEU A 315 -8.44 20.67 7.15
N THR A 316 -8.78 21.18 8.34
CA THR A 316 -8.55 22.58 8.71
C THR A 316 -7.05 22.91 8.77
N LEU A 317 -6.23 22.00 9.36
CA LEU A 317 -4.77 22.16 9.40
C LEU A 317 -4.16 22.15 7.99
N ILE A 318 -4.60 21.24 7.11
CA ILE A 318 -4.16 21.21 5.72
C ILE A 318 -4.52 22.52 5.01
N GLY A 319 -5.76 23.00 5.19
CA GLY A 319 -6.20 24.27 4.61
C GLY A 319 -5.38 25.47 5.09
N ALA A 320 -5.12 25.53 6.40
CA ALA A 320 -4.31 26.60 6.99
C ALA A 320 -2.83 26.56 6.56
N SER A 321 -2.34 25.39 6.18
CA SER A 321 -0.93 25.18 5.80
C SER A 321 -0.66 25.43 4.31
N GLN A 322 -1.67 25.78 3.51
CA GLN A 322 -1.47 26.03 2.07
C GLN A 322 -0.35 27.04 1.80
N GLY A 323 0.54 26.67 0.91
CA GLY A 323 1.70 27.47 0.55
C GLY A 323 2.81 27.61 1.61
N LEU A 324 2.66 26.95 2.78
CA LEU A 324 3.64 27.06 3.86
C LEU A 324 5.01 26.50 3.48
N MET A 325 5.04 25.51 2.60
CA MET A 325 6.27 24.85 2.15
C MET A 325 6.62 25.16 0.69
N ALA A 326 6.09 26.25 0.14
CA ALA A 326 6.46 26.71 -1.19
C ALA A 326 7.98 26.84 -1.34
N GLY A 327 8.54 26.34 -2.44
CA GLY A 327 9.98 26.34 -2.70
C GLY A 327 10.80 25.25 -1.97
N ARG A 328 10.17 24.43 -1.12
CA ARG A 328 10.80 23.23 -0.52
C ARG A 328 10.32 21.92 -1.11
N LEU A 329 9.17 21.95 -1.75
CA LEU A 329 8.49 20.79 -2.33
C LEU A 329 8.69 20.76 -3.86
N PRO A 330 8.42 19.62 -4.51
CA PRO A 330 8.46 19.52 -5.96
C PRO A 330 7.51 20.53 -6.61
N ARG A 331 7.80 20.86 -7.88
CA ARG A 331 6.95 21.76 -8.66
C ARG A 331 5.51 21.22 -8.73
N PRO A 332 4.49 22.11 -8.67
CA PRO A 332 3.07 21.70 -8.70
C PRO A 332 2.71 20.82 -9.90
N GLU A 333 3.36 21.02 -11.05
CA GLU A 333 3.10 20.25 -12.28
C GLU A 333 3.49 18.76 -12.10
N ILE A 334 4.60 18.49 -11.38
CA ILE A 334 5.02 17.13 -11.07
C ILE A 334 4.02 16.46 -10.12
N LEU A 335 3.61 17.18 -9.09
CA LEU A 335 2.66 16.67 -8.10
C LEU A 335 1.28 16.40 -8.73
N ASP A 336 0.81 17.29 -9.61
CA ASP A 336 -0.43 17.12 -10.37
C ASP A 336 -0.37 15.88 -11.29
N ASP A 337 0.76 15.64 -11.95
CA ASP A 337 0.96 14.48 -12.83
C ASP A 337 1.03 13.16 -12.04
N VAL A 338 1.75 13.16 -10.91
CA VAL A 338 1.81 11.96 -10.02
C VAL A 338 0.43 11.64 -9.44
N MET A 339 -0.29 12.65 -8.97
CA MET A 339 -1.65 12.50 -8.44
C MET A 339 -2.59 11.90 -9.49
N TYR A 340 -2.59 12.44 -10.71
CA TYR A 340 -3.39 11.93 -11.82
C TYR A 340 -3.06 10.48 -12.16
N LYS A 341 -1.78 10.15 -12.34
CA LYS A 341 -1.35 8.79 -12.69
C LYS A 341 -1.66 7.79 -11.59
N SER A 342 -1.51 8.19 -10.33
CA SER A 342 -1.86 7.34 -9.19
C SER A 342 -3.36 7.05 -9.17
N ILE A 343 -4.21 8.05 -9.36
CA ILE A 343 -5.67 7.83 -9.43
C ILE A 343 -6.04 6.98 -10.64
N ALA A 344 -5.43 7.19 -11.81
CA ALA A 344 -5.73 6.39 -13.00
C ALA A 344 -5.36 4.91 -12.81
N ILE A 345 -4.19 4.62 -12.23
CA ILE A 345 -3.78 3.25 -11.89
C ILE A 345 -4.72 2.67 -10.84
N GLY A 346 -4.98 3.43 -9.77
CA GLY A 346 -5.86 3.00 -8.68
C GLY A 346 -7.25 2.67 -9.18
N PHE A 347 -7.83 3.51 -10.02
CA PHE A 347 -9.15 3.31 -10.59
C PHE A 347 -9.22 2.07 -11.49
N ALA A 348 -8.22 1.83 -12.33
CA ALA A 348 -8.15 0.65 -13.17
C ALA A 348 -8.13 -0.63 -12.34
N PHE A 349 -7.25 -0.71 -11.35
CA PHE A 349 -7.14 -1.88 -10.48
C PHE A 349 -8.34 -2.06 -9.56
N PHE A 350 -8.90 -0.96 -9.05
CA PHE A 350 -10.11 -1.00 -8.23
C PHE A 350 -11.34 -1.44 -9.03
N THR A 351 -11.44 -1.07 -10.31
CA THR A 351 -12.46 -1.57 -11.23
C THR A 351 -12.34 -3.07 -11.43
N ILE A 352 -11.13 -3.55 -11.72
CA ILE A 352 -10.86 -5.00 -11.84
C ILE A 352 -11.23 -5.71 -10.53
N ALA A 353 -10.80 -5.16 -9.38
CA ALA A 353 -11.10 -5.72 -8.08
C ALA A 353 -12.62 -5.79 -7.82
N THR A 354 -13.38 -4.74 -8.14
CA THR A 354 -14.84 -4.73 -7.96
C THR A 354 -15.51 -5.80 -8.79
N ILE A 355 -15.10 -6.00 -10.06
CA ILE A 355 -15.62 -7.06 -10.93
C ILE A 355 -15.27 -8.45 -10.35
N LEU A 356 -14.02 -8.66 -9.96
CA LEU A 356 -13.59 -9.93 -9.35
C LEU A 356 -14.29 -10.22 -8.03
N GLY A 357 -14.56 -9.18 -7.23
CA GLY A 357 -15.33 -9.28 -6.00
C GLY A 357 -16.79 -9.71 -6.25
N ALA A 358 -17.41 -9.19 -7.30
CA ALA A 358 -18.76 -9.61 -7.70
C ALA A 358 -18.78 -11.07 -8.14
N VAL A 359 -17.80 -11.53 -8.92
CA VAL A 359 -17.70 -12.95 -9.32
C VAL A 359 -17.46 -13.85 -8.09
N TRP A 360 -16.62 -13.40 -7.16
CA TRP A 360 -16.43 -14.11 -5.89
C TRP A 360 -17.72 -14.16 -5.05
N ALA A 361 -18.47 -13.05 -4.95
CA ALA A 361 -19.73 -12.99 -4.23
C ALA A 361 -20.77 -13.98 -4.79
N ALA A 362 -20.82 -14.15 -6.12
CA ALA A 362 -21.69 -15.13 -6.76
C ALA A 362 -21.34 -16.57 -6.36
N GLU A 363 -20.06 -16.89 -6.21
CA GLU A 363 -19.60 -18.20 -5.77
C GLU A 363 -19.84 -18.41 -4.26
N ALA A 364 -19.57 -17.40 -3.44
CA ALA A 364 -19.65 -17.52 -1.98
C ALA A 364 -21.08 -17.45 -1.44
N TRP A 365 -21.95 -16.63 -2.06
CA TRP A 365 -23.28 -16.29 -1.57
C TRP A 365 -24.40 -16.45 -2.61
N GLY A 366 -24.10 -16.92 -3.81
CA GLY A 366 -25.07 -17.18 -4.86
C GLY A 366 -25.58 -15.97 -5.63
N GLY A 367 -25.00 -14.78 -5.44
CA GLY A 367 -25.38 -13.55 -6.13
C GLY A 367 -24.21 -12.62 -6.38
N TYR A 368 -24.18 -11.97 -7.55
CA TYR A 368 -23.10 -11.06 -7.93
C TYR A 368 -23.08 -9.75 -7.12
N TRP A 369 -24.23 -9.34 -6.59
CA TRP A 369 -24.40 -8.07 -5.89
C TRP A 369 -25.63 -8.12 -4.99
N SER A 370 -25.46 -7.84 -3.72
CA SER A 370 -26.52 -7.91 -2.70
C SER A 370 -26.82 -6.57 -2.02
N TRP A 371 -26.16 -5.49 -2.43
CA TRP A 371 -26.19 -4.18 -1.77
C TRP A 371 -25.70 -4.22 -0.31
N ASP A 372 -24.86 -5.19 -0.01
CA ASP A 372 -24.13 -5.23 1.25
C ASP A 372 -23.40 -3.91 1.49
N PRO A 373 -23.22 -3.46 2.74
CA PRO A 373 -22.52 -2.21 3.04
C PRO A 373 -21.13 -2.11 2.37
N LYS A 374 -20.36 -3.20 2.29
CA LYS A 374 -19.07 -3.19 1.61
C LYS A 374 -19.16 -3.01 0.12
N GLU A 375 -20.10 -3.68 -0.52
CA GLU A 375 -20.38 -3.51 -1.95
C GLU A 375 -20.83 -2.08 -2.26
N THR A 376 -21.76 -1.56 -1.48
CA THR A 376 -22.28 -0.20 -1.62
C THR A 376 -21.17 0.85 -1.48
N TRP A 377 -20.30 0.71 -0.48
CA TRP A 377 -19.17 1.63 -0.29
C TRP A 377 -18.09 1.46 -1.34
N ALA A 378 -17.87 0.25 -1.87
CA ALA A 378 -17.01 0.03 -3.02
C ALA A 378 -17.52 0.80 -4.25
N LEU A 379 -18.84 0.77 -4.52
CA LEU A 379 -19.47 1.57 -5.58
C LEU A 379 -19.28 3.08 -5.35
N ILE A 380 -19.45 3.56 -4.11
CA ILE A 380 -19.23 4.98 -3.77
C ILE A 380 -17.78 5.39 -4.03
N VAL A 381 -16.79 4.59 -3.64
CA VAL A 381 -15.38 4.83 -3.95
C VAL A 381 -15.15 4.85 -5.46
N TRP A 382 -15.70 3.89 -6.19
CA TRP A 382 -15.58 3.80 -7.64
C TRP A 382 -16.15 5.06 -8.33
N LEU A 383 -17.38 5.48 -7.96
CA LEU A 383 -18.03 6.68 -8.50
C LEU A 383 -17.24 7.95 -8.16
N ASN A 384 -16.70 8.04 -6.95
CA ASN A 384 -15.87 9.18 -6.51
C ASN A 384 -14.66 9.38 -7.45
N TYR A 385 -13.92 8.33 -7.74
CA TYR A 385 -12.75 8.43 -8.60
C TYR A 385 -13.09 8.44 -10.10
N ALA A 386 -14.19 7.83 -10.52
CA ALA A 386 -14.72 7.98 -11.86
C ALA A 386 -15.06 9.46 -12.15
N ALA A 387 -15.75 10.14 -11.23
CA ALA A 387 -16.07 11.55 -11.35
C ALA A 387 -14.80 12.42 -11.36
N TRP A 388 -13.83 12.14 -10.51
CA TRP A 388 -12.53 12.81 -10.50
C TRP A 388 -11.83 12.72 -11.86
N LEU A 389 -11.72 11.50 -12.41
CA LEU A 389 -11.12 11.26 -13.72
C LEU A 389 -11.92 11.88 -14.85
N HIS A 390 -13.27 11.82 -14.79
CA HIS A 390 -14.13 12.46 -15.78
C HIS A 390 -13.89 13.97 -15.85
N LEU A 391 -13.85 14.67 -14.74
CA LEU A 391 -13.57 16.10 -14.72
C LEU A 391 -12.16 16.44 -15.18
N ARG A 392 -11.18 15.61 -14.83
CA ARG A 392 -9.81 15.75 -15.29
C ARG A 392 -9.67 15.62 -16.81
N LEU A 393 -10.29 14.58 -17.38
CA LEU A 393 -10.17 14.23 -18.81
C LEU A 393 -11.08 15.06 -19.69
N SER A 394 -12.36 15.24 -19.30
CA SER A 394 -13.38 15.89 -20.13
C SER A 394 -13.40 17.42 -19.99
N LYS A 395 -13.13 17.93 -18.78
CA LYS A 395 -13.16 19.38 -18.50
C LYS A 395 -11.76 19.98 -18.37
N GLY A 396 -10.70 19.16 -18.40
CA GLY A 396 -9.33 19.62 -18.23
C GLY A 396 -9.04 20.21 -16.84
N LEU A 397 -9.89 19.90 -15.84
CA LEU A 397 -9.73 20.44 -14.48
C LEU A 397 -8.41 20.00 -13.88
N ARG A 398 -7.73 20.94 -13.21
CA ARG A 398 -6.41 20.73 -12.58
C ARG A 398 -6.32 21.56 -11.31
N GLY A 399 -5.24 21.32 -10.57
CA GLY A 399 -4.87 22.20 -9.48
C GLY A 399 -5.54 21.90 -8.15
N ALA A 400 -5.73 22.93 -7.34
CA ALA A 400 -6.15 22.81 -5.94
C ALA A 400 -7.48 22.09 -5.76
N ALA A 401 -8.44 22.28 -6.66
CA ALA A 401 -9.76 21.62 -6.56
C ALA A 401 -9.62 20.09 -6.62
N LEU A 402 -8.83 19.59 -7.58
CA LEU A 402 -8.58 18.14 -7.69
C LEU A 402 -7.68 17.61 -6.58
N ALA A 403 -6.74 18.40 -6.08
CA ALA A 403 -5.93 18.05 -4.91
C ALA A 403 -6.81 17.89 -3.65
N TRP A 404 -7.70 18.85 -3.38
CA TRP A 404 -8.68 18.71 -2.29
C TRP A 404 -9.60 17.50 -2.47
N TRP A 405 -10.07 17.27 -3.70
CA TRP A 405 -10.91 16.10 -3.98
C TRP A 405 -10.17 14.79 -3.72
N SER A 406 -8.87 14.72 -4.06
CA SER A 406 -8.06 13.52 -3.76
C SER A 406 -7.95 13.28 -2.25
N VAL A 407 -7.78 14.34 -1.45
CA VAL A 407 -7.74 14.27 0.02
C VAL A 407 -9.08 13.79 0.59
N ILE A 408 -10.18 14.35 0.11
CA ILE A 408 -11.53 13.92 0.52
C ILE A 408 -11.80 12.49 0.06
N GLY A 409 -11.36 12.12 -1.14
CA GLY A 409 -11.46 10.77 -1.67
C GLY A 409 -10.75 9.72 -0.81
N LEU A 410 -9.65 10.08 -0.15
CA LEU A 410 -9.00 9.19 0.82
C LEU A 410 -9.91 8.91 2.03
N LEU A 411 -10.65 9.91 2.52
CA LEU A 411 -11.60 9.70 3.63
C LEU A 411 -12.71 8.74 3.24
N VAL A 412 -13.26 8.89 2.02
CA VAL A 412 -14.26 7.97 1.46
C VAL A 412 -13.69 6.55 1.35
N THR A 413 -12.47 6.43 0.85
CA THR A 413 -11.77 5.14 0.69
C THR A 413 -11.47 4.49 2.05
N THR A 414 -11.00 5.26 3.02
CA THR A 414 -10.71 4.77 4.38
C THR A 414 -11.97 4.31 5.08
N PHE A 415 -13.07 5.04 4.92
CA PHE A 415 -14.35 4.62 5.48
C PHE A 415 -14.85 3.32 4.82
N ALA A 416 -14.75 3.18 3.50
CA ALA A 416 -15.11 1.95 2.79
C ALA A 416 -14.29 0.73 3.28
N PHE A 417 -13.02 0.93 3.59
CA PHE A 417 -12.14 -0.14 4.03
C PHE A 417 -12.26 -0.44 5.54
N LEU A 418 -12.12 0.56 6.39
CA LEU A 418 -12.12 0.42 7.85
C LEU A 418 -13.48 0.71 8.47
N GLY A 419 -14.11 1.83 8.10
CA GLY A 419 -15.33 2.30 8.71
C GLY A 419 -16.49 1.32 8.54
N VAL A 420 -16.61 0.71 7.36
CA VAL A 420 -17.62 -0.33 7.10
C VAL A 420 -17.42 -1.51 8.04
N ASN A 421 -16.20 -1.98 8.22
CA ASN A 421 -15.93 -3.10 9.13
C ASN A 421 -16.17 -2.76 10.62
N MET A 422 -15.97 -1.48 11.00
CA MET A 422 -16.09 -1.04 12.38
C MET A 422 -17.52 -0.68 12.80
N PHE A 423 -18.33 -0.17 11.85
CA PHE A 423 -19.59 0.46 12.17
C PHE A 423 -20.81 -0.18 11.49
N LEU A 424 -20.60 -1.02 10.49
CA LEU A 424 -21.67 -1.62 9.69
C LEU A 424 -21.51 -3.14 9.67
N SER A 425 -22.63 -3.85 9.81
CA SER A 425 -22.67 -5.31 9.70
C SER A 425 -23.15 -5.74 8.32
N GLY A 426 -22.63 -6.84 7.79
CA GLY A 426 -23.02 -7.38 6.48
C GLY A 426 -22.37 -8.72 6.17
N LEU A 427 -22.57 -9.21 4.95
CA LEU A 427 -22.03 -10.50 4.49
C LEU A 427 -20.48 -10.56 4.53
N HIS A 428 -19.82 -9.41 4.43
CA HIS A 428 -18.37 -9.26 4.44
C HIS A 428 -17.80 -8.97 5.85
N SER A 429 -18.57 -9.13 6.91
CA SER A 429 -18.11 -8.93 8.29
C SER A 429 -17.36 -10.19 8.77
N TYR A 430 -16.10 -10.31 8.40
CA TYR A 430 -15.20 -11.37 8.85
C TYR A 430 -14.33 -10.88 9.99
N GLY A 431 -14.72 -11.20 11.19
CA GLY A 431 -14.00 -10.84 12.43
C GLY A 431 -14.50 -9.52 13.02
N GLU A 432 -14.75 -9.56 14.31
CA GLU A 432 -14.97 -8.37 15.14
C GLU A 432 -13.63 -7.65 15.33
N LEU A 433 -13.64 -6.32 15.16
CA LEU A 433 -12.48 -5.47 15.46
C LEU A 433 -12.34 -5.27 16.96
#